data_602e4341eeb96545015652ad1663ec76
#
_entry.id   602e4341eeb96545015652ad1663ec76
#
_cell.length_a   1.000
_cell.length_b   1.000
_cell.length_c   1.000
_cell.angle_alpha   90.00
_cell.angle_beta   90.00
_cell.angle_gamma   90.00
#
_symmetry.space_group_name_H-M   'P 1'
#
loop_
_entity.id
_entity.type
_entity.pdbx_description
1 polymer ?
#
loop_
_entity_poly.entity_id
_entity_poly.type
_entity_poly.pdbx_seq_one_letter_code
_entity_poly.pdbx_strand_id
1 'polypeptide(L)'
;MTTQLCAWAVAAACLLALPAAAQTAPTPSSTAPAGLYQALGEKPGITRLVDDFVNRAVKDPRIGSHFKDTKPQALKESLTDQICQLSGGPCQYEGGDMKSAHADMDITKAHFNALVEVLQAAMAAQGVAFAQQNRLLALLAPMHRDIITVR
;
A
#
# COMPACT_ATOMS: atom_id res chain seq x y z
N MET A 1 40.44 -80.14 22.45
CA MET A 1 38.96 -80.26 22.47
C MET A 1 38.44 -78.99 23.02
N THR A 2 38.15 -78.07 22.15
CA THR A 2 37.93 -76.64 22.42
C THR A 2 36.49 -76.27 22.06
N THR A 3 35.73 -75.90 23.07
CA THR A 3 34.33 -75.48 22.95
C THR A 3 34.31 -73.97 22.77
N GLN A 4 33.84 -73.46 21.59
CA GLN A 4 33.62 -72.08 21.36
C GLN A 4 32.19 -71.66 21.71
N LEU A 5 32.05 -70.69 22.60
CA LEU A 5 30.81 -70.04 22.95
C LEU A 5 30.56 -68.83 22.02
N CYS A 6 29.48 -68.92 21.26
CA CYS A 6 29.00 -67.79 20.42
C CYS A 6 28.24 -66.78 21.31
N ALA A 7 28.77 -65.54 21.39
CA ALA A 7 28.07 -64.44 22.02
C ALA A 7 27.21 -63.73 20.99
N TRP A 8 25.91 -63.64 21.22
CA TRP A 8 24.95 -62.89 20.43
C TRP A 8 24.91 -61.44 20.93
N ALA A 9 25.32 -60.50 20.10
CA ALA A 9 25.17 -59.07 20.38
C ALA A 9 23.80 -58.63 19.82
N VAL A 10 22.92 -58.23 20.71
CA VAL A 10 21.64 -57.58 20.34
C VAL A 10 21.90 -56.09 20.16
N ALA A 11 21.85 -55.63 18.93
CA ALA A 11 21.90 -54.21 18.61
C ALA A 11 20.53 -53.58 18.77
N ALA A 12 20.34 -52.78 19.81
CA ALA A 12 19.15 -51.95 19.98
C ALA A 12 19.24 -50.72 19.11
N ALA A 13 18.43 -50.65 18.07
CA ALA A 13 18.28 -49.48 17.23
C ALA A 13 17.35 -48.46 17.93
N CYS A 14 17.92 -47.37 18.46
CA CYS A 14 17.16 -46.21 18.91
C CYS A 14 16.69 -45.41 17.73
N LEU A 15 15.39 -45.50 17.41
CA LEU A 15 14.69 -44.60 16.48
C LEU A 15 14.51 -43.24 17.17
N LEU A 16 15.34 -42.28 16.82
CA LEU A 16 15.17 -40.86 17.17
C LEU A 16 14.06 -40.29 16.31
N ALA A 17 12.85 -40.17 16.85
CA ALA A 17 11.77 -39.41 16.24
C ALA A 17 12.09 -37.93 16.31
N LEU A 18 12.43 -37.30 15.16
CA LEU A 18 12.54 -35.85 15.01
C LEU A 18 11.14 -35.22 15.08
N PRO A 19 10.94 -34.19 15.91
CA PRO A 19 9.68 -33.47 15.90
C PRO A 19 9.53 -32.77 14.56
N ALA A 20 8.46 -33.04 13.83
CA ALA A 20 8.06 -32.28 12.63
C ALA A 20 7.74 -30.85 13.07
N ALA A 21 8.64 -29.92 12.76
CA ALA A 21 8.35 -28.49 12.89
C ALA A 21 7.18 -28.15 11.96
N ALA A 22 6.03 -27.83 12.55
CA ALA A 22 4.90 -27.31 11.82
C ALA A 22 5.32 -25.99 11.17
N GLN A 23 5.54 -26.00 9.86
CA GLN A 23 5.73 -24.81 9.05
C GLN A 23 4.38 -24.11 9.00
N THR A 24 4.21 -23.06 9.79
CA THR A 24 3.12 -22.11 9.64
C THR A 24 3.25 -21.49 8.24
N ALA A 25 2.32 -21.85 7.35
CA ALA A 25 2.22 -21.24 6.04
C ALA A 25 2.11 -19.71 6.22
N PRO A 26 2.88 -18.89 5.45
CA PRO A 26 2.73 -17.47 5.52
C PRO A 26 1.31 -17.10 5.10
N THR A 27 0.59 -16.42 5.98
CA THR A 27 -0.69 -15.77 5.68
C THR A 27 -0.48 -14.87 4.46
N PRO A 28 -1.36 -14.86 3.43
CA PRO A 28 -1.21 -13.97 2.30
C PRO A 28 -1.29 -12.53 2.80
N SER A 29 -0.13 -11.92 2.96
CA SER A 29 0.02 -10.51 3.33
C SER A 29 -0.59 -9.65 2.25
N SER A 30 -1.37 -8.66 2.68
CA SER A 30 -1.90 -7.58 1.87
C SER A 30 -0.88 -7.12 0.81
N THR A 31 -1.36 -6.78 -0.38
CA THR A 31 -0.61 -6.34 -1.57
C THR A 31 0.25 -5.06 -1.33
N ALA A 32 0.29 -4.55 -0.11
CA ALA A 32 1.07 -3.38 0.26
C ALA A 32 2.58 -3.68 0.18
N PRO A 33 3.36 -2.85 -0.52
CA PRO A 33 4.81 -3.01 -0.59
C PRO A 33 5.43 -2.90 0.79
N ALA A 34 6.18 -3.93 1.20
CA ALA A 34 6.84 -3.94 2.50
C ALA A 34 7.65 -2.64 2.72
N GLY A 35 7.40 -1.96 3.84
CA GLY A 35 8.14 -0.77 4.25
C GLY A 35 7.73 0.55 3.56
N LEU A 36 6.68 0.57 2.70
CA LEU A 36 6.27 1.82 2.06
C LEU A 36 5.68 2.81 3.06
N TYR A 37 4.85 2.34 3.99
CA TYR A 37 4.28 3.17 5.05
C TYR A 37 5.36 3.91 5.86
N GLN A 38 6.41 3.19 6.29
CA GLN A 38 7.54 3.76 7.01
C GLN A 38 8.32 4.76 6.13
N ALA A 39 8.53 4.40 4.86
CA ALA A 39 9.26 5.26 3.92
C ALA A 39 8.52 6.58 3.59
N LEU A 40 7.19 6.60 3.71
CA LEU A 40 6.36 7.80 3.60
C LEU A 40 6.34 8.63 4.90
N GLY A 41 7.04 8.20 5.94
CA GLY A 41 7.09 8.86 7.25
C GLY A 41 5.88 8.57 8.12
N GLU A 42 5.27 7.39 7.92
CA GLU A 42 4.10 6.92 8.66
C GLU A 42 2.89 7.88 8.53
N LYS A 43 1.89 7.76 9.41
CA LYS A 43 0.71 8.64 9.33
C LYS A 43 1.07 10.14 9.38
N PRO A 44 2.01 10.61 10.24
CA PRO A 44 2.39 12.02 10.23
C PRO A 44 3.05 12.51 8.92
N GLY A 45 3.86 11.67 8.28
CA GLY A 45 4.47 11.98 6.97
C GLY A 45 3.43 12.02 5.86
N ILE A 46 2.53 11.03 5.84
CA ILE A 46 1.42 10.97 4.88
C ILE A 46 0.49 12.17 5.06
N THR A 47 0.19 12.59 6.29
CA THR A 47 -0.64 13.78 6.54
C THR A 47 -0.02 15.04 5.93
N ARG A 48 1.29 15.26 6.12
CA ARG A 48 1.99 16.42 5.50
C ARG A 48 1.98 16.33 3.98
N LEU A 49 2.23 15.14 3.42
CA LEU A 49 2.18 14.91 1.98
C LEU A 49 0.80 15.25 1.41
N VAL A 50 -0.27 14.74 2.03
CA VAL A 50 -1.65 14.96 1.59
C VAL A 50 -2.05 16.43 1.74
N ASP A 51 -1.60 17.10 2.82
CA ASP A 51 -1.85 18.53 2.99
C ASP A 51 -1.27 19.36 1.84
N ASP A 52 0.00 19.15 1.50
CA ASP A 52 0.66 19.82 0.37
C ASP A 52 0.01 19.45 -0.96
N PHE A 53 -0.29 18.17 -1.18
CA PHE A 53 -0.93 17.67 -2.40
C PHE A 53 -2.30 18.31 -2.63
N VAL A 54 -3.20 18.31 -1.66
CA VAL A 54 -4.53 18.91 -1.79
C VAL A 54 -4.44 20.43 -1.98
N ASN A 55 -3.55 21.09 -1.23
CA ASN A 55 -3.33 22.53 -1.38
C ASN A 55 -2.83 22.93 -2.78
N ARG A 56 -2.05 22.07 -3.44
CA ARG A 56 -1.63 22.25 -4.85
C ARG A 56 -2.76 21.94 -5.81
N ALA A 57 -3.47 20.81 -5.60
CA ALA A 57 -4.53 20.36 -6.50
C ALA A 57 -5.66 21.39 -6.64
N VAL A 58 -6.11 21.99 -5.54
CA VAL A 58 -7.18 23.01 -5.57
C VAL A 58 -6.75 24.31 -6.26
N LYS A 59 -5.44 24.56 -6.38
CA LYS A 59 -4.87 25.75 -7.05
C LYS A 59 -4.43 25.48 -8.49
N ASP A 60 -4.37 24.22 -8.91
CA ASP A 60 -3.94 23.87 -10.26
C ASP A 60 -5.03 24.28 -11.27
N PRO A 61 -4.70 25.09 -12.29
CA PRO A 61 -5.70 25.61 -13.24
C PRO A 61 -6.37 24.52 -14.08
N ARG A 62 -5.76 23.32 -14.17
CA ARG A 62 -6.27 22.20 -14.97
C ARG A 62 -7.34 21.39 -14.23
N ILE A 63 -7.25 21.33 -12.90
CA ILE A 63 -8.08 20.42 -12.09
C ILE A 63 -8.74 21.09 -10.89
N GLY A 64 -8.35 22.29 -10.50
CA GLY A 64 -8.86 22.98 -9.31
C GLY A 64 -10.37 23.15 -9.29
N SER A 65 -10.99 23.26 -10.49
CA SER A 65 -12.45 23.37 -10.61
C SER A 65 -13.23 22.16 -10.08
N HIS A 66 -12.62 20.97 -10.10
CA HIS A 66 -13.26 19.74 -9.57
C HIS A 66 -13.35 19.72 -8.05
N PHE A 67 -12.66 20.62 -7.35
CA PHE A 67 -12.65 20.69 -5.88
C PHE A 67 -13.51 21.79 -5.28
N LYS A 68 -14.29 22.54 -6.10
CA LYS A 68 -15.05 23.73 -5.66
C LYS A 68 -16.03 23.40 -4.53
N ASP A 69 -16.70 22.27 -4.63
CA ASP A 69 -17.75 21.84 -3.69
C ASP A 69 -17.21 20.87 -2.63
N THR A 70 -15.91 20.61 -2.66
CA THR A 70 -15.25 19.70 -1.72
C THR A 70 -14.87 20.43 -0.43
N LYS A 71 -15.11 19.79 0.72
CA LYS A 71 -14.57 20.26 2.00
C LYS A 71 -13.10 19.83 2.10
N PRO A 72 -12.13 20.76 2.01
CA PRO A 72 -10.72 20.37 1.90
C PRO A 72 -10.21 19.54 3.09
N GLN A 73 -10.67 19.84 4.29
CA GLN A 73 -10.25 19.13 5.49
C GLN A 73 -10.71 17.66 5.45
N ALA A 74 -11.98 17.41 5.12
CA ALA A 74 -12.51 16.05 5.03
C ALA A 74 -11.82 15.24 3.91
N LEU A 75 -11.50 15.89 2.77
CA LEU A 75 -10.73 15.28 1.70
C LEU A 75 -9.33 14.88 2.17
N LYS A 76 -8.63 15.76 2.89
CA LYS A 76 -7.30 15.50 3.44
C LYS A 76 -7.30 14.32 4.40
N GLU A 77 -8.27 14.25 5.29
CA GLU A 77 -8.42 13.12 6.23
C GLU A 77 -8.66 11.81 5.48
N SER A 78 -9.61 11.80 4.56
CA SER A 78 -9.94 10.62 3.75
C SER A 78 -8.75 10.12 2.93
N LEU A 79 -8.02 11.01 2.25
CA LEU A 79 -6.82 10.66 1.47
C LEU A 79 -5.67 10.19 2.36
N THR A 80 -5.51 10.77 3.55
CA THR A 80 -4.50 10.32 4.52
C THR A 80 -4.77 8.88 4.94
N ASP A 81 -5.99 8.53 5.27
CA ASP A 81 -6.34 7.18 5.68
C ASP A 81 -6.25 6.20 4.51
N GLN A 82 -6.65 6.60 3.31
CA GLN A 82 -6.51 5.79 2.10
C GLN A 82 -5.04 5.47 1.79
N ILE A 83 -4.17 6.48 1.75
CA ILE A 83 -2.73 6.27 1.47
C ILE A 83 -2.07 5.47 2.59
N CYS A 84 -2.42 5.74 3.84
CA CYS A 84 -1.94 4.98 4.98
C CYS A 84 -2.30 3.49 4.85
N GLN A 85 -3.55 3.16 4.56
CA GLN A 85 -3.99 1.77 4.37
C GLN A 85 -3.30 1.12 3.17
N LEU A 86 -3.25 1.79 2.02
CA LEU A 86 -2.64 1.27 0.79
C LEU A 86 -1.13 1.03 0.94
N SER A 87 -0.45 1.84 1.74
CA SER A 87 0.99 1.69 1.99
C SER A 87 1.34 0.65 3.06
N GLY A 88 0.34 0.00 3.67
CA GLY A 88 0.52 -1.01 4.71
C GLY A 88 0.55 -0.46 6.13
N GLY A 89 0.02 0.74 6.35
CA GLY A 89 -0.20 1.33 7.66
C GLY A 89 -1.45 0.79 8.37
N PRO A 90 -1.63 1.14 9.65
CA PRO A 90 -2.71 0.62 10.49
C PRO A 90 -4.06 1.33 10.31
N CYS A 91 -4.17 2.26 9.36
CA CYS A 91 -5.39 3.02 9.13
C CYS A 91 -6.45 2.19 8.41
N GLN A 92 -7.71 2.61 8.55
CA GLN A 92 -8.83 2.08 7.79
C GLN A 92 -9.43 3.21 6.96
N TYR A 93 -9.55 2.98 5.65
CA TYR A 93 -10.23 3.90 4.75
C TYR A 93 -11.73 3.60 4.73
N GLU A 94 -12.52 4.53 5.23
CA GLU A 94 -13.98 4.44 5.28
C GLU A 94 -14.68 5.29 4.21
N GLY A 95 -13.92 5.83 3.27
CA GLY A 95 -14.47 6.59 2.14
C GLY A 95 -15.22 5.73 1.15
N GLY A 96 -16.00 6.37 0.27
CA GLY A 96 -16.70 5.69 -0.82
C GLY A 96 -15.76 5.04 -1.83
N ASP A 97 -16.29 4.13 -2.64
CA ASP A 97 -15.54 3.60 -3.78
C ASP A 97 -15.26 4.72 -4.81
N MET A 98 -14.19 4.55 -5.59
CA MET A 98 -13.74 5.58 -6.53
C MET A 98 -14.78 5.91 -7.59
N LYS A 99 -15.52 4.92 -8.06
CA LYS A 99 -16.54 5.11 -9.10
C LYS A 99 -17.69 6.00 -8.60
N SER A 100 -18.21 5.71 -7.42
CA SER A 100 -19.30 6.49 -6.82
C SER A 100 -18.83 7.90 -6.43
N ALA A 101 -17.61 8.02 -5.90
CA ALA A 101 -17.06 9.31 -5.49
C ALA A 101 -16.79 10.27 -6.65
N HIS A 102 -16.65 9.78 -7.90
CA HIS A 102 -16.26 10.57 -9.07
C HIS A 102 -17.32 10.54 -10.18
N ALA A 103 -18.51 9.93 -9.95
CA ALA A 103 -19.50 9.65 -10.99
C ALA A 103 -19.90 10.87 -11.83
N ASP A 104 -20.14 12.02 -11.20
CA ASP A 104 -20.70 13.22 -11.82
C ASP A 104 -19.65 14.34 -12.00
N MET A 105 -18.36 14.00 -12.02
CA MET A 105 -17.28 14.99 -12.02
C MET A 105 -16.68 15.28 -13.42
N ASP A 106 -17.15 14.62 -14.47
CA ASP A 106 -16.65 14.77 -15.85
C ASP A 106 -15.11 14.70 -15.95
N ILE A 107 -14.50 13.77 -15.23
CA ILE A 107 -13.05 13.62 -15.18
C ILE A 107 -12.55 12.96 -16.46
N THR A 108 -11.70 13.68 -17.17
CA THR A 108 -11.00 13.19 -18.36
C THR A 108 -9.66 12.54 -17.98
N LYS A 109 -9.07 11.82 -18.95
CA LYS A 109 -7.71 11.30 -18.82
C LYS A 109 -6.67 12.41 -18.58
N ALA A 110 -6.88 13.60 -19.19
CA ALA A 110 -6.01 14.75 -18.98
C ALA A 110 -6.07 15.27 -17.53
N HIS A 111 -7.27 15.34 -16.94
CA HIS A 111 -7.45 15.72 -15.54
C HIS A 111 -6.78 14.72 -14.60
N PHE A 112 -6.95 13.43 -14.86
CA PHE A 112 -6.29 12.38 -14.06
C PHE A 112 -4.76 12.48 -14.13
N ASN A 113 -4.19 12.66 -15.32
CA ASN A 113 -2.75 12.82 -15.48
C ASN A 113 -2.23 14.07 -14.77
N ALA A 114 -2.96 15.20 -14.86
CA ALA A 114 -2.60 16.42 -14.14
C ALA A 114 -2.58 16.20 -12.61
N LEU A 115 -3.54 15.44 -12.06
CA LEU A 115 -3.56 15.09 -10.65
C LEU A 115 -2.35 14.24 -10.24
N VAL A 116 -1.94 13.28 -11.09
CA VAL A 116 -0.74 12.46 -10.87
C VAL A 116 0.52 13.32 -10.83
N GLU A 117 0.66 14.28 -11.75
CA GLU A 117 1.79 15.23 -11.76
C GLU A 117 1.83 16.09 -10.50
N VAL A 118 0.67 16.56 -10.02
CA VAL A 118 0.57 17.33 -8.77
C VAL A 118 1.00 16.48 -7.56
N LEU A 119 0.58 15.19 -7.51
CA LEU A 119 0.99 14.28 -6.45
C LEU A 119 2.51 14.00 -6.50
N GLN A 120 3.07 13.80 -7.68
CA GLN A 120 4.52 13.62 -7.85
C GLN A 120 5.29 14.85 -7.35
N ALA A 121 4.83 16.06 -7.70
CA ALA A 121 5.44 17.30 -7.23
C ALA A 121 5.36 17.44 -5.70
N ALA A 122 4.24 17.07 -5.08
CA ALA A 122 4.09 17.07 -3.62
C ALA A 122 5.03 16.04 -2.96
N MET A 123 5.12 14.81 -3.49
CA MET A 123 6.05 13.79 -2.99
C MET A 123 7.51 14.24 -3.09
N ALA A 124 7.89 14.85 -4.20
CA ALA A 124 9.25 15.39 -4.39
C ALA A 124 9.55 16.52 -3.40
N ALA A 125 8.62 17.43 -3.17
CA ALA A 125 8.76 18.51 -2.20
C ALA A 125 8.90 18.01 -0.75
N GLN A 126 8.28 16.88 -0.41
CA GLN A 126 8.43 16.22 0.89
C GLN A 126 9.67 15.32 0.99
N GLY A 127 10.52 15.27 -0.04
CA GLY A 127 11.73 14.46 -0.06
C GLY A 127 11.49 12.95 -0.17
N VAL A 128 10.33 12.52 -0.63
CA VAL A 128 10.05 11.09 -0.85
C VAL A 128 10.93 10.59 -1.98
N ALA A 129 11.72 9.54 -1.72
CA ALA A 129 12.62 8.95 -2.73
C ALA A 129 11.83 8.46 -3.96
N PHE A 130 12.37 8.65 -5.16
CA PHE A 130 11.72 8.33 -6.43
C PHE A 130 11.18 6.89 -6.51
N ALA A 131 11.94 5.92 -5.98
CA ALA A 131 11.48 4.53 -5.92
C ALA A 131 10.21 4.37 -5.08
N GLN A 132 10.04 5.13 -4.00
CA GLN A 132 8.86 5.08 -3.15
C GLN A 132 7.68 5.82 -3.79
N GLN A 133 7.95 6.93 -4.51
CA GLN A 133 6.92 7.59 -5.31
C GLN A 133 6.31 6.61 -6.32
N ASN A 134 7.13 5.88 -7.08
CA ASN A 134 6.67 4.90 -8.05
C ASN A 134 5.86 3.77 -7.40
N ARG A 135 6.26 3.33 -6.20
CA ARG A 135 5.51 2.30 -5.46
C ARG A 135 4.12 2.79 -5.05
N LEU A 136 4.01 4.03 -4.56
CA LEU A 136 2.70 4.61 -4.24
C LEU A 136 1.84 4.78 -5.49
N LEU A 137 2.42 5.32 -6.57
CA LEU A 137 1.70 5.49 -7.84
C LEU A 137 1.21 4.14 -8.41
N ALA A 138 1.98 3.07 -8.27
CA ALA A 138 1.57 1.73 -8.70
C ALA A 138 0.34 1.20 -7.93
N LEU A 139 0.19 1.59 -6.65
CA LEU A 139 -1.00 1.23 -5.86
C LEU A 139 -2.24 2.04 -6.26
N LEU A 140 -2.05 3.29 -6.69
CA LEU A 140 -3.14 4.19 -7.08
C LEU A 140 -3.56 3.99 -8.55
N ALA A 141 -2.64 3.57 -9.42
CA ALA A 141 -2.87 3.44 -10.86
C ALA A 141 -4.09 2.59 -11.25
N PRO A 142 -4.41 1.46 -10.61
CA PRO A 142 -5.60 0.69 -10.96
C PRO A 142 -6.91 1.45 -10.84
N MET A 143 -6.97 2.48 -9.96
CA MET A 143 -8.17 3.29 -9.71
C MET A 143 -8.56 4.19 -10.89
N HIS A 144 -7.65 4.42 -11.85
CA HIS A 144 -7.90 5.31 -12.98
C HIS A 144 -9.17 4.94 -13.78
N ARG A 145 -9.52 3.65 -13.82
CA ARG A 145 -10.69 3.16 -14.57
C ARG A 145 -12.01 3.61 -13.97
N ASP A 146 -12.03 3.78 -12.65
CA ASP A 146 -13.21 4.15 -11.88
C ASP A 146 -13.30 5.68 -11.71
N ILE A 147 -12.18 6.39 -11.83
CA ILE A 147 -12.09 7.85 -11.67
C ILE A 147 -12.38 8.58 -12.98
N ILE A 148 -11.92 8.05 -14.12
CA ILE A 148 -12.15 8.68 -15.43
C ILE A 148 -13.58 8.40 -15.88
N THR A 149 -14.40 9.45 -15.94
CA THR A 149 -15.82 9.38 -16.30
C THR A 149 -16.07 9.79 -17.76
N VAL A 150 -15.18 10.59 -18.36
CA VAL A 150 -15.24 11.00 -19.77
C VAL A 150 -14.12 10.33 -20.57
N ARG A 151 -14.51 9.62 -21.65
CA ARG A 151 -13.60 8.88 -22.54
C ARG A 151 -13.45 9.57 -23.89
#